data_c7b35e0f93071c1134ca2f7ab758eaec
#
_entry.id   c7b35e0f93071c1134ca2f7ab758eaec
#
_cell.length_a   1.000
_cell.length_b   1.000
_cell.length_c   1.000
_cell.angle_alpha   90.00
_cell.angle_beta   90.00
_cell.angle_gamma   90.00
#
_symmetry.space_group_name_H-M   'P 1'
#
loop_
_entity.id
_entity.type
_entity.pdbx_description
1 polymer ?
#
loop_
_entity_poly.entity_id
_entity_poly.type
_entity_poly.pdbx_seq_one_letter_code
_entity_poly.pdbx_strand_id
1 'polypeptide(L)'
;MLEVLQYMRANGYKTYIVTGGGQDFVRLYSQQVYGIPPGQVVGTAGSTTYGYDKNGKQFLTKDPKLLLNDNNAGKPEGIHLMIGRRPRAAFGNSTGDQQMLEYTGAGDGARLMMLVLHDDPQREYGYGPAQGLPDTKVGTFTTALYEEAKKNGWMVISMKNDWKRIFAFE
;
A
#
# COMPACT_ATOMS: atom_id res chain seq x y z
N MET A 1 4.65 -12.04 1.41
CA MET A 1 4.88 -10.69 0.79
C MET A 1 6.35 -10.25 0.83
N LEU A 2 7.13 -10.46 1.88
CA LEU A 2 8.56 -10.05 1.92
C LEU A 2 9.37 -10.68 0.79
N GLU A 3 9.16 -11.96 0.50
CA GLU A 3 9.82 -12.69 -0.59
C GLU A 3 9.44 -12.10 -1.97
N VAL A 4 8.17 -11.68 -2.14
CA VAL A 4 7.73 -11.02 -3.37
C VAL A 4 8.46 -9.68 -3.56
N LEU A 5 8.59 -8.88 -2.50
CA LEU A 5 9.33 -7.62 -2.54
C LEU A 5 10.82 -7.84 -2.88
N GLN A 6 11.44 -8.88 -2.31
CA GLN A 6 12.82 -9.25 -2.63
C GLN A 6 12.98 -9.68 -4.09
N TYR A 7 12.08 -10.54 -4.58
CA TYR A 7 12.05 -10.98 -5.97
C TYR A 7 11.89 -9.81 -6.94
N MET A 8 10.98 -8.90 -6.66
CA MET A 8 10.79 -7.69 -7.49
C MET A 8 12.06 -6.86 -7.56
N ARG A 9 12.71 -6.60 -6.41
CA ARG A 9 13.98 -5.84 -6.40
C ARG A 9 15.11 -6.57 -7.13
N ALA A 10 15.23 -7.88 -6.96
CA ALA A 10 16.24 -8.70 -7.67
C ALA A 10 16.05 -8.65 -9.20
N ASN A 11 14.83 -8.38 -9.68
CA ASN A 11 14.52 -8.21 -11.08
C ASN A 11 14.45 -6.74 -11.53
N GLY A 12 15.10 -5.82 -10.79
CA GLY A 12 15.28 -4.42 -11.19
C GLY A 12 14.08 -3.51 -10.91
N TYR A 13 13.06 -3.97 -10.19
CA TYR A 13 11.95 -3.13 -9.79
C TYR A 13 12.28 -2.33 -8.53
N LYS A 14 11.90 -1.06 -8.54
CA LYS A 14 11.91 -0.22 -7.35
C LYS A 14 10.58 -0.40 -6.61
N THR A 15 10.64 -0.75 -5.33
CA THR A 15 9.45 -1.05 -4.51
C THR A 15 9.10 0.12 -3.62
N TYR A 16 7.82 0.39 -3.44
CA TYR A 16 7.29 1.49 -2.65
C TYR A 16 6.21 0.97 -1.70
N ILE A 17 6.04 1.64 -0.57
CA ILE A 17 4.86 1.52 0.27
C ILE A 17 3.96 2.71 -0.04
N VAL A 18 2.65 2.45 -0.26
CA VAL A 18 1.60 3.46 -0.45
C VAL A 18 0.53 3.20 0.59
N THR A 19 0.40 4.09 1.58
CA THR A 19 -0.36 3.80 2.80
C THR A 19 -1.27 4.95 3.24
N GLY A 20 -2.51 4.65 3.58
CA GLY A 20 -3.41 5.59 4.26
C GLY A 20 -2.94 5.97 5.68
N GLY A 21 -2.01 5.20 6.25
CA GLY A 21 -1.37 5.52 7.54
C GLY A 21 -0.38 6.67 7.45
N GLY A 22 0.04 7.16 8.62
CA GLY A 22 0.99 8.28 8.70
C GLY A 22 2.33 7.98 8.06
N GLN A 23 2.74 8.77 7.07
CA GLN A 23 3.97 8.58 6.31
C GLN A 23 5.21 8.53 7.23
N ASP A 24 5.32 9.47 8.16
CA ASP A 24 6.45 9.57 9.07
C ASP A 24 6.56 8.33 9.97
N PHE A 25 5.42 7.81 10.43
CA PHE A 25 5.38 6.62 11.26
C PHE A 25 5.88 5.39 10.50
N VAL A 26 5.40 5.18 9.28
CA VAL A 26 5.80 4.01 8.46
C VAL A 26 7.28 4.09 8.07
N ARG A 27 7.82 5.27 7.84
CA ARG A 27 9.24 5.50 7.54
C ARG A 27 10.20 5.02 8.63
N LEU A 28 9.75 4.99 9.90
CA LEU A 28 10.60 4.55 11.02
C LEU A 28 11.02 3.08 10.90
N TYR A 29 10.18 2.22 10.32
CA TYR A 29 10.42 0.78 10.27
C TYR A 29 10.47 0.19 8.85
N SER A 30 10.13 0.96 7.83
CA SER A 30 10.00 0.47 6.46
C SER A 30 11.27 -0.21 5.93
N GLN A 31 12.44 0.34 6.24
CA GLN A 31 13.73 -0.22 5.82
C GLN A 31 14.02 -1.54 6.55
N GLN A 32 13.81 -1.56 7.85
CA GLN A 32 14.13 -2.74 8.67
C GLN A 32 13.19 -3.90 8.40
N VAL A 33 11.89 -3.63 8.26
CA VAL A 33 10.86 -4.68 8.12
C VAL A 33 10.70 -5.12 6.67
N TYR A 34 10.69 -4.19 5.72
CA TYR A 34 10.35 -4.49 4.32
C TYR A 34 11.52 -4.32 3.34
N GLY A 35 12.66 -3.80 3.81
CA GLY A 35 13.78 -3.45 2.94
C GLY A 35 13.46 -2.28 2.01
N ILE A 36 12.49 -1.44 2.37
CA ILE A 36 12.05 -0.27 1.59
C ILE A 36 12.55 1.00 2.28
N PRO A 37 13.44 1.77 1.63
CA PRO A 37 13.98 3.00 2.21
C PRO A 37 12.90 4.03 2.55
N PRO A 38 13.09 4.88 3.58
CA PRO A 38 12.11 5.90 3.98
C PRO A 38 11.67 6.82 2.84
N GLY A 39 12.55 7.13 1.89
CA GLY A 39 12.22 7.92 0.69
C GLY A 39 11.31 7.21 -0.32
N GLN A 40 11.03 5.93 -0.13
CA GLN A 40 10.12 5.12 -0.95
C GLN A 40 8.79 4.83 -0.24
N VAL A 41 8.48 5.58 0.83
CA VAL A 41 7.19 5.53 1.52
C VAL A 41 6.37 6.75 1.13
N VAL A 42 5.23 6.51 0.51
CA VAL A 42 4.15 7.46 0.25
C VAL A 42 3.05 7.19 1.27
N GLY A 43 2.58 8.21 1.95
CA GLY A 43 1.57 8.03 3.00
C GLY A 43 0.87 9.34 3.36
N THR A 44 -0.13 9.25 4.21
CA THR A 44 -0.81 10.42 4.75
C THR A 44 0.21 11.32 5.45
N ALA A 45 0.35 12.56 5.00
CA ALA A 45 1.36 13.50 5.44
C ALA A 45 0.75 14.83 5.88
N GLY A 46 1.28 15.37 6.98
CA GLY A 46 1.01 16.75 7.40
C GLY A 46 1.93 17.74 6.68
N SER A 47 1.48 18.98 6.55
CA SER A 47 2.35 20.06 6.13
C SER A 47 3.37 20.40 7.21
N THR A 48 4.47 21.03 6.81
CA THR A 48 5.54 21.47 7.70
C THR A 48 5.98 22.87 7.35
N THR A 49 6.35 23.64 8.38
CA THR A 49 6.93 24.96 8.23
C THR A 49 8.40 24.94 8.68
N TYR A 50 9.26 25.47 7.84
CA TYR A 50 10.68 25.67 8.17
C TYR A 50 10.85 26.89 9.08
N GLY A 51 11.70 26.76 10.11
CA GLY A 51 11.97 27.84 11.04
C GLY A 51 13.29 27.71 11.77
N TYR A 52 13.52 28.64 12.69
CA TYR A 52 14.73 28.70 13.53
C TYR A 52 14.33 28.81 15.00
N ASP A 53 15.06 28.14 15.87
CA ASP A 53 14.93 28.33 17.31
C ASP A 53 15.63 29.62 17.77
N LYS A 54 15.53 29.94 19.07
CA LYS A 54 16.15 31.12 19.68
C LYS A 54 17.69 31.17 19.57
N ASN A 55 18.33 30.06 19.24
CA ASN A 55 19.76 29.95 19.06
C ASN A 55 20.17 29.93 17.57
N GLY A 56 19.23 30.15 16.65
CA GLY A 56 19.46 30.10 15.21
C GLY A 56 19.57 28.69 14.62
N LYS A 57 19.21 27.63 15.38
CA LYS A 57 19.21 26.27 14.88
C LYS A 57 17.94 26.01 14.07
N GLN A 58 18.11 25.42 12.89
CA GLN A 58 17.05 25.13 11.95
C GLN A 58 16.19 23.93 12.43
N PHE A 59 14.88 23.99 12.17
CA PHE A 59 13.94 22.90 12.41
C PHE A 59 12.73 22.98 11.50
N LEU A 60 11.99 21.87 11.43
CA LEU A 60 10.67 21.80 10.81
C LEU A 60 9.61 21.62 11.89
N THR A 61 8.61 22.49 11.89
CA THR A 61 7.39 22.35 12.70
C THR A 61 6.34 21.61 11.89
N LYS A 62 5.68 20.66 12.50
CA LYS A 62 4.51 20.01 11.93
C LYS A 62 3.29 20.89 12.14
N ASP A 63 2.62 21.26 11.06
CA ASP A 63 1.42 22.08 11.12
C ASP A 63 0.17 21.19 11.36
N PRO A 64 -0.90 21.74 11.94
CA PRO A 64 -2.18 21.03 12.11
C PRO A 64 -2.99 20.99 10.80
N LYS A 65 -2.33 20.66 9.68
CA LYS A 65 -2.92 20.63 8.34
C LYS A 65 -2.40 19.43 7.56
N LEU A 66 -3.30 18.70 6.90
CA LEU A 66 -2.91 17.67 5.95
C LEU A 66 -2.38 18.27 4.65
N LEU A 67 -1.23 17.76 4.21
CA LEU A 67 -0.70 17.96 2.87
C LEU A 67 -1.28 16.94 1.90
N LEU A 68 -1.40 15.69 2.35
CA LEU A 68 -1.90 14.56 1.57
C LEU A 68 -2.68 13.62 2.50
N ASN A 69 -3.87 13.24 2.11
CA ASN A 69 -4.59 12.08 2.66
C ASN A 69 -4.43 10.91 1.68
N ASP A 70 -3.47 10.01 1.95
CA ASP A 70 -3.09 8.93 1.03
C ASP A 70 -4.01 7.70 1.14
N ASN A 71 -5.33 7.93 1.13
CA ASN A 71 -6.34 6.87 1.15
C ASN A 71 -7.26 7.00 -0.06
N ASN A 72 -7.79 5.90 -0.57
CA ASN A 72 -8.63 5.88 -1.77
C ASN A 72 -7.98 6.65 -2.95
N ALA A 73 -8.62 7.69 -3.46
CA ALA A 73 -8.10 8.54 -4.54
C ALA A 73 -6.78 9.26 -4.19
N GLY A 74 -6.51 9.47 -2.90
CA GLY A 74 -5.25 10.04 -2.45
C GLY A 74 -4.03 9.17 -2.79
N LYS A 75 -4.17 7.84 -2.90
CA LYS A 75 -3.07 6.96 -3.28
C LYS A 75 -2.49 7.26 -4.67
N PRO A 76 -3.26 7.32 -5.75
CA PRO A 76 -2.74 7.74 -7.05
C PRO A 76 -2.24 9.19 -7.05
N GLU A 77 -2.86 10.10 -6.30
CA GLU A 77 -2.38 11.49 -6.13
C GLU A 77 -1.01 11.52 -5.44
N GLY A 78 -0.84 10.77 -4.35
CA GLY A 78 0.43 10.63 -3.64
C GLY A 78 1.53 9.98 -4.49
N ILE A 79 1.19 8.94 -5.24
CA ILE A 79 2.11 8.31 -6.21
C ILE A 79 2.57 9.33 -7.25
N HIS A 80 1.65 10.11 -7.82
CA HIS A 80 2.00 11.14 -8.78
C HIS A 80 2.91 12.21 -8.16
N LEU A 81 2.53 12.72 -6.99
CA LEU A 81 3.26 13.78 -6.29
C LEU A 81 4.67 13.37 -5.86
N MET A 82 4.82 12.17 -5.29
CA MET A 82 6.07 11.73 -4.64
C MET A 82 6.98 10.90 -5.54
N ILE A 83 6.41 10.22 -6.54
CA ILE A 83 7.16 9.28 -7.40
C ILE A 83 7.27 9.81 -8.84
N GLY A 84 6.29 10.58 -9.31
CA GLY A 84 6.27 11.20 -10.64
C GLY A 84 6.04 10.22 -11.79
N ARG A 85 5.67 8.97 -11.52
CA ARG A 85 5.41 7.96 -12.56
C ARG A 85 4.38 6.94 -12.11
N ARG A 86 3.63 6.43 -13.07
CA ARG A 86 2.63 5.38 -12.86
C ARG A 86 3.30 4.04 -12.53
N PRO A 87 2.80 3.27 -11.52
CA PRO A 87 3.34 1.95 -11.20
C PRO A 87 3.19 0.96 -12.36
N ARG A 88 4.10 -0.02 -12.44
CA ARG A 88 3.97 -1.20 -13.30
C ARG A 88 3.23 -2.34 -12.62
N ALA A 89 3.29 -2.39 -11.30
CA ALA A 89 2.56 -3.34 -10.48
C ALA A 89 2.04 -2.64 -9.23
N ALA A 90 0.85 -3.02 -8.78
CA ALA A 90 0.28 -2.60 -7.51
C ALA A 90 -0.36 -3.79 -6.80
N PHE A 91 -0.17 -3.81 -5.48
CA PHE A 91 -0.71 -4.82 -4.58
C PHE A 91 -1.56 -4.11 -3.54
N GLY A 92 -2.76 -4.61 -3.31
CA GLY A 92 -3.69 -4.07 -2.32
C GLY A 92 -4.45 -5.18 -1.63
N ASN A 93 -5.26 -4.85 -0.63
CA ASN A 93 -6.07 -5.81 0.11
C ASN A 93 -7.45 -5.25 0.53
N SER A 94 -7.77 -4.03 0.12
CA SER A 94 -9.00 -3.37 0.56
C SER A 94 -9.57 -2.40 -0.46
N THR A 95 -10.78 -1.92 -0.21
CA THR A 95 -11.43 -0.86 -0.99
C THR A 95 -10.60 0.42 -1.05
N GLY A 96 -9.78 0.68 -0.04
CA GLY A 96 -8.85 1.82 -0.01
C GLY A 96 -7.76 1.76 -1.08
N ASP A 97 -7.55 0.60 -1.72
CA ASP A 97 -6.53 0.38 -2.74
C ASP A 97 -7.09 0.43 -4.17
N GLN A 98 -8.42 0.44 -4.31
CA GLN A 98 -9.08 0.33 -5.62
C GLN A 98 -8.53 1.34 -6.63
N GLN A 99 -8.50 2.64 -6.29
CA GLN A 99 -8.06 3.70 -7.21
C GLN A 99 -6.56 3.58 -7.55
N MET A 100 -5.73 3.05 -6.66
CA MET A 100 -4.32 2.75 -6.95
C MET A 100 -4.21 1.64 -8.00
N LEU A 101 -5.03 0.60 -7.92
CA LEU A 101 -5.07 -0.49 -8.89
C LEU A 101 -5.59 -0.01 -10.24
N GLU A 102 -6.68 0.76 -10.27
CA GLU A 102 -7.21 1.41 -11.47
C GLU A 102 -6.16 2.29 -12.14
N TYR A 103 -5.49 3.15 -11.34
CA TYR A 103 -4.41 4.02 -11.82
C TYR A 103 -3.27 3.23 -12.43
N THR A 104 -2.89 2.10 -11.83
CA THR A 104 -1.85 1.22 -12.36
C THR A 104 -2.29 0.59 -13.67
N GLY A 105 -3.51 0.04 -13.73
CA GLY A 105 -4.06 -0.62 -14.91
C GLY A 105 -4.24 0.29 -16.12
N ALA A 106 -4.52 1.58 -15.89
CA ALA A 106 -4.71 2.56 -16.95
C ALA A 106 -3.41 3.02 -17.65
N GLY A 107 -2.27 2.43 -17.35
CA GLY A 107 -1.00 2.73 -18.03
C GLY A 107 -0.75 1.85 -19.25
N ASP A 108 0.20 2.26 -20.08
CA ASP A 108 0.58 1.54 -21.29
C ASP A 108 1.46 0.30 -21.00
N GLY A 109 1.33 -0.73 -21.83
CA GLY A 109 2.10 -1.97 -21.77
C GLY A 109 1.69 -2.89 -20.62
N ALA A 110 2.53 -3.88 -20.30
CA ALA A 110 2.23 -4.87 -19.28
C ALA A 110 2.07 -4.24 -17.89
N ARG A 111 0.99 -4.58 -17.20
CA ARG A 111 0.61 -4.09 -15.87
C ARG A 111 0.15 -5.26 -15.02
N LEU A 112 0.38 -5.16 -13.71
CA LEU A 112 -0.04 -6.15 -12.74
C LEU A 112 -0.82 -5.48 -11.61
N MET A 113 -2.08 -5.80 -11.48
CA MET A 113 -2.97 -5.37 -10.41
C MET A 113 -3.37 -6.59 -9.60
N MET A 114 -3.04 -6.60 -8.32
CA MET A 114 -3.24 -7.74 -7.44
C MET A 114 -3.95 -7.33 -6.15
N LEU A 115 -4.98 -8.09 -5.80
CA LEU A 115 -5.68 -7.97 -4.52
C LEU A 115 -5.46 -9.23 -3.69
N VAL A 116 -5.00 -9.05 -2.47
CA VAL A 116 -4.82 -10.13 -1.50
C VAL A 116 -6.11 -10.33 -0.74
N LEU A 117 -6.69 -11.53 -0.85
CA LEU A 117 -7.85 -11.97 -0.09
C LEU A 117 -7.38 -12.73 1.15
N HIS A 118 -7.67 -12.20 2.34
CA HIS A 118 -7.26 -12.77 3.62
C HIS A 118 -8.26 -13.84 4.08
N ASP A 119 -8.24 -15.00 3.41
CA ASP A 119 -9.22 -16.08 3.53
C ASP A 119 -8.72 -17.32 4.31
N ASP A 120 -7.62 -17.18 5.05
CA ASP A 120 -7.07 -18.27 5.87
C ASP A 120 -7.08 -17.97 7.37
N PRO A 121 -8.24 -18.10 8.06
CA PRO A 121 -8.33 -17.80 9.49
C PRO A 121 -7.56 -18.77 10.40
N GLN A 122 -6.96 -19.82 9.85
CA GLN A 122 -6.12 -20.75 10.61
C GLN A 122 -4.66 -20.29 10.69
N ARG A 123 -4.15 -19.66 9.64
CA ARG A 123 -2.75 -19.21 9.56
C ARG A 123 -2.60 -17.70 9.76
N GLU A 124 -3.68 -16.93 9.54
CA GLU A 124 -3.68 -15.47 9.69
C GLU A 124 -5.03 -14.95 10.19
N TYR A 125 -5.16 -13.65 10.30
CA TYR A 125 -6.43 -13.01 10.60
C TYR A 125 -7.30 -12.89 9.33
N GLY A 126 -8.37 -13.71 9.25
CA GLY A 126 -9.30 -13.68 8.13
C GLY A 126 -10.27 -12.50 8.21
N TYR A 127 -10.41 -11.72 7.15
CA TYR A 127 -11.29 -10.56 7.11
C TYR A 127 -11.69 -10.13 5.69
N GLY A 128 -12.69 -9.24 5.66
CA GLY A 128 -13.32 -8.73 4.45
C GLY A 128 -14.60 -9.50 4.12
N PRO A 129 -15.73 -8.87 3.80
CA PRO A 129 -17.00 -9.60 3.58
C PRO A 129 -17.06 -10.40 2.27
N ALA A 130 -16.13 -10.19 1.33
CA ALA A 130 -16.06 -10.99 0.10
C ALA A 130 -15.89 -12.48 0.43
N GLN A 131 -16.57 -13.32 -0.32
CA GLN A 131 -16.56 -14.79 -0.16
C GLN A 131 -17.03 -15.28 1.21
N GLY A 132 -17.88 -14.52 1.91
CA GLY A 132 -18.42 -14.87 3.21
C GLY A 132 -17.46 -14.69 4.39
N LEU A 133 -16.36 -13.99 4.20
CA LEU A 133 -15.41 -13.65 5.27
C LEU A 133 -16.02 -12.62 6.24
N PRO A 134 -15.52 -12.54 7.50
CA PRO A 134 -15.98 -11.56 8.46
C PRO A 134 -15.80 -10.12 8.00
N ASP A 135 -16.81 -9.28 8.19
CA ASP A 135 -16.71 -7.84 8.03
C ASP A 135 -16.07 -7.25 9.29
N THR A 136 -14.92 -6.64 9.16
CA THR A 136 -14.13 -6.12 10.29
C THR A 136 -13.60 -4.73 10.00
N LYS A 137 -13.12 -4.04 11.03
CA LYS A 137 -12.49 -2.73 10.90
C LYS A 137 -11.01 -2.77 10.46
N VAL A 138 -10.44 -3.96 10.31
CA VAL A 138 -9.00 -4.13 9.96
C VAL A 138 -8.74 -3.79 8.50
N GLY A 139 -9.70 -4.10 7.63
CA GLY A 139 -9.65 -3.84 6.20
C GLY A 139 -10.97 -4.28 5.59
N THR A 140 -11.33 -3.67 4.48
CA THR A 140 -12.61 -3.94 3.82
C THR A 140 -12.36 -4.43 2.40
N PHE A 141 -12.45 -5.74 2.20
CA PHE A 141 -12.46 -6.35 0.88
C PHE A 141 -13.90 -6.78 0.57
N THR A 142 -14.70 -5.85 0.05
CA THR A 142 -16.11 -6.07 -0.22
C THR A 142 -16.35 -7.02 -1.40
N THR A 143 -17.54 -7.61 -1.46
CA THR A 143 -17.99 -8.37 -2.64
C THR A 143 -17.98 -7.50 -3.89
N ALA A 144 -18.35 -6.22 -3.78
CA ALA A 144 -18.29 -5.28 -4.91
C ALA A 144 -16.85 -5.11 -5.45
N LEU A 145 -15.84 -4.96 -4.58
CA LEU A 145 -14.44 -4.90 -4.98
C LEU A 145 -13.98 -6.20 -5.64
N TYR A 146 -14.42 -7.34 -5.13
CA TYR A 146 -14.11 -8.65 -5.70
C TYR A 146 -14.66 -8.80 -7.13
N GLU A 147 -15.92 -8.39 -7.36
CA GLU A 147 -16.52 -8.42 -8.69
C GLU A 147 -15.88 -7.39 -9.63
N GLU A 148 -15.50 -6.21 -9.13
CA GLU A 148 -14.76 -5.22 -9.91
C GLU A 148 -13.37 -5.74 -10.32
N ALA A 149 -12.68 -6.45 -9.43
CA ALA A 149 -11.42 -7.10 -9.75
C ALA A 149 -11.55 -8.10 -10.91
N LYS A 150 -12.58 -8.95 -10.88
CA LYS A 150 -12.86 -9.91 -11.96
C LYS A 150 -13.15 -9.19 -13.28
N LYS A 151 -14.02 -8.19 -13.25
CA LYS A 151 -14.42 -7.40 -14.43
C LYS A 151 -13.22 -6.74 -15.10
N ASN A 152 -12.26 -6.22 -14.31
CA ASN A 152 -11.08 -5.54 -14.82
C ASN A 152 -9.89 -6.46 -15.05
N GLY A 153 -10.04 -7.77 -14.85
CA GLY A 153 -8.94 -8.73 -15.00
C GLY A 153 -7.83 -8.57 -13.97
N TRP A 154 -8.14 -8.02 -12.79
CA TRP A 154 -7.17 -7.97 -11.69
C TRP A 154 -7.03 -9.36 -11.06
N MET A 155 -5.83 -9.70 -10.64
CA MET A 155 -5.56 -10.95 -9.98
C MET A 155 -5.97 -10.88 -8.50
N VAL A 156 -6.86 -11.78 -8.09
CA VAL A 156 -7.17 -11.98 -6.66
C VAL A 156 -6.34 -13.16 -6.16
N ILE A 157 -5.56 -12.92 -5.11
CA ILE A 157 -4.67 -13.90 -4.50
C ILE A 157 -5.28 -14.36 -3.18
N SER A 158 -5.58 -15.64 -3.08
CA SER A 158 -6.06 -16.28 -1.84
C SER A 158 -4.87 -16.59 -0.93
N MET A 159 -4.91 -16.10 0.31
CA MET A 159 -3.90 -16.46 1.29
C MET A 159 -3.92 -17.96 1.62
N LYS A 160 -5.11 -18.57 1.54
CA LYS A 160 -5.30 -19.99 1.79
C LYS A 160 -4.72 -20.88 0.69
N ASN A 161 -4.97 -20.53 -0.57
CA ASN A 161 -4.72 -21.42 -1.70
C ASN A 161 -3.43 -21.10 -2.46
N ASP A 162 -2.99 -19.82 -2.47
CA ASP A 162 -1.89 -19.36 -3.32
C ASP A 162 -0.59 -19.14 -2.54
N TRP A 163 -0.64 -19.20 -1.20
CA TRP A 163 0.54 -19.04 -0.35
C TRP A 163 0.94 -20.35 0.32
N LYS A 164 2.10 -20.87 -0.05
CA LYS A 164 2.69 -22.05 0.62
C LYS A 164 3.06 -21.70 2.08
N ARG A 165 3.57 -20.50 2.32
CA ARG A 165 4.00 -19.98 3.62
C ARG A 165 3.61 -18.50 3.73
N ILE A 166 2.94 -18.11 4.82
CA ILE A 166 2.53 -16.73 5.09
C ILE A 166 3.61 -16.02 5.93
N PHE A 167 4.04 -16.64 7.01
CA PHE A 167 5.02 -16.08 7.93
C PHE A 167 6.35 -16.82 7.89
N ALA A 168 7.44 -16.12 8.20
CA ALA A 168 8.78 -16.71 8.14
C ALA A 168 9.02 -17.81 9.18
N PHE A 169 8.21 -17.85 10.24
CA PHE A 169 8.31 -18.84 11.33
C PHE A 169 7.48 -20.13 11.11
N GLU A 170 6.73 -20.23 10.03
CA GLU A 170 6.01 -21.45 9.63
C GLU A 170 6.95 -22.53 9.09
#